data_958a0f4dc204ea4aff7ff8f912d186d0
#
_entry.id   958a0f4dc204ea4aff7ff8f912d186d0
#
_cell.length_a   1.000
_cell.length_b   1.000
_cell.length_c   1.000
_cell.angle_alpha   90.00
_cell.angle_beta   90.00
_cell.angle_gamma   90.00
#
_symmetry.space_group_name_H-M   'P 1'
#
loop_
_entity.id
_entity.type
_entity.pdbx_description
1 polymer ?
#
loop_
_entity_poly.entity_id
_entity_poly.type
_entity_poly.pdbx_seq_one_letter_code
_entity_poly.pdbx_strand_id
1 'polypeptide(L)'
;MQVDGPQRTRPRPRAILGLISGLTALSLAGCGHALPIAATFRGETGVTADANLRGAVDVRLPQVEVKLPGASDPGEMVATVVRPGRGEGPHPRIALVDVDGILLNQNYGSLYAVGDNPLASFRDKLDVAARDAQVVAVLLRINSPGGSVTACDVMAEEVRRFKAEARKPVVACLMDLATSGAYLVASEADRIVAHPTGLTAGLGVLFNHYNLQDAMAQLNVTADPVKSGPRIDMGTVTAPLDDQTRAMIQQMADAYRDHLQDGIRRRRSGMTDRDRQAVADGRVLLASQARDLHLVDRLGYVHDAIAEAEHRANVNGAEVVLFHRAGYPAHSLYAITPSPAPLSEAIPFSYPGLDRSRLPTFLYLWQPDPTIVRPGAR
;
A
#
# COMPACT_ATOMS: atom_id res chain seq x y z
N MET A 1 -23.22 8.51 -61.42
CA MET A 1 -24.19 8.79 -60.36
C MET A 1 -23.45 8.54 -59.05
N GLN A 2 -22.80 9.61 -58.56
CA GLN A 2 -22.00 9.62 -57.32
C GLN A 2 -22.93 9.95 -56.19
N VAL A 3 -22.84 9.19 -55.08
CA VAL A 3 -23.52 9.51 -53.82
C VAL A 3 -22.46 9.65 -52.78
N ASP A 4 -22.26 10.93 -52.36
CA ASP A 4 -21.41 11.33 -51.26
C ASP A 4 -22.00 10.90 -49.92
N GLY A 5 -21.20 10.23 -49.08
CA GLY A 5 -21.50 9.92 -47.69
C GLY A 5 -20.83 10.93 -46.73
N PRO A 6 -21.46 11.29 -45.61
CA PRO A 6 -20.98 12.38 -44.75
C PRO A 6 -19.74 11.99 -43.93
N GLN A 7 -18.75 12.87 -43.97
CA GLN A 7 -17.54 12.83 -43.15
C GLN A 7 -17.87 13.06 -41.66
N ARG A 8 -17.54 12.06 -40.84
CA ARG A 8 -17.51 12.22 -39.36
C ARG A 8 -16.24 12.94 -38.94
N THR A 9 -16.34 14.16 -38.52
CA THR A 9 -15.28 14.92 -37.87
C THR A 9 -15.07 14.41 -36.44
N ARG A 10 -13.86 13.92 -36.15
CA ARG A 10 -13.42 13.62 -34.78
C ARG A 10 -13.11 14.91 -34.04
N PRO A 11 -13.57 15.10 -32.80
CA PRO A 11 -13.16 16.24 -31.98
C PRO A 11 -11.72 16.04 -31.50
N ARG A 12 -10.88 17.08 -31.71
CA ARG A 12 -9.53 17.19 -31.16
C ARG A 12 -9.61 17.63 -29.71
N PRO A 13 -8.82 17.03 -28.79
CA PRO A 13 -8.73 17.52 -27.40
C PRO A 13 -7.84 18.79 -27.36
N ARG A 14 -8.45 19.94 -27.24
CA ARG A 14 -7.78 21.21 -26.88
C ARG A 14 -8.57 21.79 -25.72
N ALA A 15 -7.99 21.82 -24.53
CA ALA A 15 -8.19 22.79 -23.46
C ALA A 15 -7.95 22.17 -22.06
N ILE A 16 -6.70 21.87 -21.71
CA ILE A 16 -6.30 21.69 -20.28
C ILE A 16 -5.04 22.52 -19.93
N LEU A 17 -4.44 23.23 -20.89
CA LEU A 17 -3.20 23.97 -20.65
C LEU A 17 -3.40 25.45 -20.24
N GLY A 18 -4.63 25.92 -20.07
CA GLY A 18 -4.94 27.34 -19.80
C GLY A 18 -5.07 27.75 -18.34
N LEU A 19 -5.12 26.80 -17.39
CA LEU A 19 -5.52 27.12 -16.00
C LEU A 19 -4.35 27.34 -15.02
N ILE A 20 -3.11 27.09 -15.41
CA ILE A 20 -1.94 27.20 -14.50
C ILE A 20 -1.21 28.55 -14.65
N SER A 21 -1.40 29.27 -15.74
CA SER A 21 -0.70 30.55 -15.98
C SER A 21 -1.29 31.76 -15.26
N GLY A 22 -2.45 31.64 -14.64
CA GLY A 22 -3.14 32.77 -13.98
C GLY A 22 -2.80 33.00 -12.52
N LEU A 23 -2.20 32.04 -11.83
CA LEU A 23 -1.97 32.13 -10.38
C LEU A 23 -0.59 32.66 -9.96
N THR A 24 0.37 32.77 -10.88
CA THR A 24 1.73 33.24 -10.57
C THR A 24 1.93 34.76 -10.70
N ALA A 25 0.92 35.50 -11.15
CA ALA A 25 1.03 36.96 -11.33
C ALA A 25 0.57 37.78 -10.10
N LEU A 26 0.14 37.16 -8.99
CA LEU A 26 -0.46 37.89 -7.86
C LEU A 26 0.51 38.17 -6.70
N SER A 27 1.77 37.80 -6.77
CA SER A 27 2.71 37.90 -5.63
C SER A 27 3.76 39.03 -5.72
N LEU A 28 3.66 39.96 -6.68
CA LEU A 28 4.66 41.01 -6.89
C LEU A 28 4.09 42.42 -7.07
N ALA A 29 3.09 42.81 -6.31
CA ALA A 29 2.61 44.21 -6.29
C ALA A 29 2.53 44.76 -4.87
N GLY A 30 3.67 44.98 -4.28
CA GLY A 30 3.84 45.98 -3.22
C GLY A 30 4.32 47.29 -3.87
N CYS A 31 3.43 48.19 -4.13
CA CYS A 31 3.57 49.67 -4.18
C CYS A 31 2.51 50.28 -5.12
N GLY A 32 1.52 50.80 -4.54
CA GLY A 32 0.62 51.90 -4.86
C GLY A 32 0.49 52.42 -6.29
N HIS A 33 0.03 51.63 -7.27
CA HIS A 33 -0.62 52.15 -8.48
C HIS A 33 -1.73 51.19 -8.90
N ALA A 34 -2.96 51.66 -8.94
CA ALA A 34 -4.10 50.87 -9.38
C ALA A 34 -4.04 50.68 -10.89
N LEU A 35 -3.84 49.45 -11.33
CA LEU A 35 -4.01 49.04 -12.73
C LEU A 35 -5.44 48.49 -12.91
N PRO A 36 -6.15 48.88 -13.97
CA PRO A 36 -7.44 48.27 -14.27
C PRO A 36 -7.23 46.86 -14.79
N ILE A 37 -7.61 45.88 -14.00
CA ILE A 37 -7.60 44.47 -14.41
C ILE A 37 -9.02 44.07 -14.77
N ALA A 38 -9.29 43.84 -16.05
CA ALA A 38 -10.51 43.19 -16.50
C ALA A 38 -10.21 41.69 -16.63
N ALA A 39 -10.78 40.88 -15.76
CA ALA A 39 -10.68 39.43 -15.84
C ALA A 39 -12.06 38.83 -16.10
N THR A 40 -12.23 38.15 -17.21
CA THR A 40 -13.45 37.43 -17.54
C THR A 40 -13.23 35.96 -17.26
N PHE A 41 -13.91 35.42 -16.27
CA PHE A 41 -13.93 33.99 -15.98
C PHE A 41 -15.16 33.35 -16.63
N ARG A 42 -14.95 32.41 -17.53
CA ARG A 42 -16.00 31.60 -18.14
C ARG A 42 -15.84 30.17 -17.70
N GLY A 43 -16.61 29.78 -16.70
CA GLY A 43 -16.71 28.36 -16.29
C GLY A 43 -17.99 27.74 -16.82
N GLU A 44 -18.03 26.44 -16.97
CA GLU A 44 -19.22 25.70 -17.42
C GLU A 44 -20.41 25.76 -16.45
N THR A 45 -20.28 26.45 -15.32
CA THR A 45 -21.33 26.69 -14.32
C THR A 45 -22.12 27.97 -14.53
N GLY A 46 -21.95 28.71 -15.64
CA GLY A 46 -22.80 29.80 -16.04
C GLY A 46 -22.72 31.08 -15.18
N VAL A 47 -21.68 31.26 -14.36
CA VAL A 47 -21.49 32.52 -13.59
C VAL A 47 -20.58 33.45 -14.39
N THR A 48 -21.16 34.56 -14.90
CA THR A 48 -20.42 35.68 -15.47
C THR A 48 -20.42 36.82 -14.46
N ALA A 49 -19.25 37.29 -14.07
CA ALA A 49 -19.10 38.50 -13.27
C ALA A 49 -18.26 39.51 -14.04
N ASP A 50 -18.88 40.64 -14.43
CA ASP A 50 -18.19 41.80 -14.93
C ASP A 50 -17.93 42.77 -13.79
N ALA A 51 -16.68 43.03 -13.46
CA ALA A 51 -16.31 43.98 -12.42
C ALA A 51 -15.41 45.07 -12.97
N ASN A 52 -15.94 46.31 -12.96
CA ASN A 52 -15.18 47.53 -13.15
C ASN A 52 -14.78 48.10 -11.79
N LEU A 53 -13.53 47.98 -11.41
CA LEU A 53 -13.03 48.30 -10.06
C LEU A 53 -12.42 49.71 -10.03
N ARG A 54 -13.09 50.68 -9.43
CA ARG A 54 -12.51 51.90 -8.88
C ARG A 54 -12.83 51.94 -7.38
N GLY A 55 -11.86 51.54 -6.55
CA GLY A 55 -11.99 51.59 -5.09
C GLY A 55 -11.68 50.21 -4.44
N ALA A 56 -11.52 50.21 -3.11
CA ALA A 56 -11.36 48.96 -2.34
C ALA A 56 -12.67 48.16 -2.41
N VAL A 57 -12.63 46.98 -2.98
CA VAL A 57 -13.75 46.04 -3.09
C VAL A 57 -13.54 44.92 -2.11
N ASP A 58 -14.43 44.81 -1.14
CA ASP A 58 -14.54 43.66 -0.26
C ASP A 58 -15.27 42.54 -1.04
N VAL A 59 -14.48 41.69 -1.73
CA VAL A 59 -15.03 40.57 -2.46
C VAL A 59 -15.29 39.44 -1.47
N ARG A 60 -16.48 39.38 -0.93
CA ARG A 60 -16.97 38.16 -0.26
C ARG A 60 -17.27 37.13 -1.34
N LEU A 61 -16.27 36.31 -1.62
CA LEU A 61 -16.49 35.08 -2.40
C LEU A 61 -17.51 34.24 -1.62
N PRO A 62 -18.66 33.85 -2.24
CA PRO A 62 -19.48 32.83 -1.63
C PRO A 62 -18.56 31.61 -1.35
N GLN A 63 -18.74 31.01 -0.19
CA GLN A 63 -18.03 29.74 0.08
C GLN A 63 -18.46 28.75 -1.00
N VAL A 64 -17.68 28.66 -2.05
CA VAL A 64 -17.83 27.60 -3.03
C VAL A 64 -17.35 26.35 -2.32
N GLU A 65 -18.30 25.59 -1.82
CA GLU A 65 -18.04 24.24 -1.37
C GLU A 65 -17.65 23.45 -2.64
N VAL A 66 -16.35 23.46 -2.95
CA VAL A 66 -15.82 22.61 -4.00
C VAL A 66 -15.90 21.19 -3.45
N LYS A 67 -17.02 20.53 -3.70
CA LYS A 67 -17.07 19.07 -3.61
C LYS A 67 -16.13 18.55 -4.66
N LEU A 68 -14.86 18.34 -4.27
CA LEU A 68 -13.92 17.59 -5.09
C LEU A 68 -14.54 16.22 -5.34
N PRO A 69 -14.70 15.79 -6.60
CA PRO A 69 -15.11 14.43 -6.87
C PRO A 69 -14.04 13.51 -6.28
N GLY A 70 -14.36 12.78 -5.21
CA GLY A 70 -13.43 11.83 -4.60
C GLY A 70 -13.16 12.00 -3.11
N ALA A 71 -13.62 13.03 -2.42
CA ALA A 71 -13.71 13.02 -0.95
C ALA A 71 -14.94 12.23 -0.48
N SER A 72 -15.32 11.17 -1.21
CA SER A 72 -16.34 10.24 -0.74
C SER A 72 -15.71 9.35 0.33
N ASP A 73 -16.45 9.14 1.40
CA ASP A 73 -16.32 7.99 2.30
C ASP A 73 -15.80 6.79 1.49
N PRO A 74 -14.76 6.08 1.94
CA PRO A 74 -14.21 4.92 1.22
C PRO A 74 -15.27 3.87 0.83
N GLY A 75 -16.49 4.07 1.24
CA GLY A 75 -17.67 3.27 0.87
C GLY A 75 -17.74 1.95 1.62
N GLU A 76 -18.91 1.37 1.56
CA GLU A 76 -19.16 0.06 2.14
C GLU A 76 -18.31 -1.03 1.47
N MET A 77 -17.90 -2.03 2.25
CA MET A 77 -17.20 -3.20 1.75
C MET A 77 -18.19 -4.07 0.97
N VAL A 78 -17.93 -4.30 -0.29
CA VAL A 78 -18.76 -5.13 -1.18
C VAL A 78 -18.05 -6.42 -1.57
N ALA A 79 -18.82 -7.46 -1.86
CA ALA A 79 -18.32 -8.75 -2.32
C ALA A 79 -18.61 -8.91 -3.82
N THR A 80 -17.58 -9.16 -4.62
CA THR A 80 -17.74 -9.49 -6.04
C THR A 80 -17.29 -10.91 -6.30
N VAL A 81 -18.13 -11.71 -6.95
CA VAL A 81 -17.76 -13.06 -7.37
C VAL A 81 -16.75 -12.97 -8.50
N VAL A 82 -15.50 -13.40 -8.23
CA VAL A 82 -14.39 -13.42 -9.20
C VAL A 82 -14.15 -14.80 -9.83
N ARG A 83 -14.72 -15.83 -9.24
CA ARG A 83 -14.81 -17.18 -9.79
C ARG A 83 -16.16 -17.77 -9.38
N PRO A 84 -17.03 -18.13 -10.34
CA PRO A 84 -18.31 -18.76 -10.04
C PRO A 84 -18.12 -20.16 -9.42
N GLY A 85 -19.06 -20.56 -8.60
CA GLY A 85 -19.15 -21.92 -8.07
C GLY A 85 -19.40 -22.95 -9.15
N ARG A 86 -19.18 -24.23 -8.86
CA ARG A 86 -19.40 -25.35 -9.79
C ARG A 86 -20.57 -26.20 -9.28
N GLY A 87 -21.53 -26.45 -10.16
CA GLY A 87 -22.75 -27.22 -9.87
C GLY A 87 -23.99 -26.34 -9.85
N GLU A 88 -25.14 -26.92 -9.49
CA GLU A 88 -26.41 -26.21 -9.36
C GLU A 88 -26.68 -25.83 -7.91
N GLY A 89 -27.27 -24.66 -7.68
CA GLY A 89 -27.70 -24.20 -6.36
C GLY A 89 -26.74 -23.19 -5.69
N PRO A 90 -27.01 -22.85 -4.43
CA PRO A 90 -26.16 -21.93 -3.67
C PRO A 90 -24.81 -22.59 -3.37
N HIS A 91 -23.72 -21.85 -3.59
CA HIS A 91 -22.36 -22.32 -3.37
C HIS A 91 -21.77 -21.74 -2.09
N PRO A 92 -20.98 -22.53 -1.32
CA PRO A 92 -20.14 -21.96 -0.29
C PRO A 92 -19.11 -21.00 -0.87
N ARG A 93 -18.67 -20.03 -0.09
CA ARG A 93 -17.77 -18.97 -0.53
C ARG A 93 -16.38 -19.14 0.04
N ILE A 94 -15.37 -18.90 -0.77
CA ILE A 94 -14.00 -18.64 -0.35
C ILE A 94 -13.76 -17.13 -0.46
N ALA A 95 -13.45 -16.48 0.65
CA ALA A 95 -13.10 -15.07 0.66
C ALA A 95 -11.66 -14.87 0.19
N LEU A 96 -11.46 -14.18 -0.91
CA LEU A 96 -10.15 -13.75 -1.39
C LEU A 96 -9.80 -12.42 -0.73
N VAL A 97 -8.71 -12.39 0.05
CA VAL A 97 -8.21 -11.22 0.75
C VAL A 97 -6.79 -10.91 0.27
N ASP A 98 -6.62 -9.71 -0.26
CA ASP A 98 -5.32 -9.25 -0.76
C ASP A 98 -4.43 -8.75 0.36
N VAL A 99 -3.14 -9.11 0.27
CA VAL A 99 -2.02 -8.54 1.02
C VAL A 99 -0.99 -8.09 -0.01
N ASP A 100 -1.11 -6.83 -0.46
CA ASP A 100 -0.35 -6.32 -1.59
C ASP A 100 0.44 -5.05 -1.21
N GLY A 101 1.58 -4.83 -1.88
CA GLY A 101 2.42 -3.66 -1.69
C GLY A 101 3.09 -3.59 -0.31
N ILE A 102 3.47 -2.39 0.13
CA ILE A 102 4.14 -2.18 1.42
C ILE A 102 3.11 -2.14 2.55
N LEU A 103 3.33 -2.98 3.56
CA LEU A 103 2.41 -3.13 4.70
C LEU A 103 2.68 -2.03 5.75
N LEU A 104 1.80 -1.05 5.79
CA LEU A 104 1.90 0.09 6.70
C LEU A 104 0.56 0.32 7.43
N ASN A 105 0.64 0.90 8.61
CA ASN A 105 -0.52 1.45 9.32
C ASN A 105 -0.59 2.96 9.06
N GLN A 106 -0.91 3.32 7.82
CA GLN A 106 -0.95 4.71 7.37
C GLN A 106 -2.00 4.86 6.26
N ASN A 107 -2.74 5.95 6.28
CA ASN A 107 -3.67 6.27 5.20
C ASN A 107 -2.90 6.76 3.98
N TYR A 108 -3.09 6.09 2.85
CA TYR A 108 -2.60 6.56 1.56
C TYR A 108 -3.65 7.46 0.95
N GLY A 109 -3.43 8.78 1.02
CA GLY A 109 -4.30 9.78 0.40
C GLY A 109 -3.75 10.26 -0.93
N SER A 110 -4.62 10.58 -1.88
CA SER A 110 -4.31 11.40 -3.04
C SER A 110 -4.98 12.77 -2.92
N LEU A 111 -4.63 13.74 -3.80
CA LEU A 111 -5.29 15.06 -3.83
C LEU A 111 -6.82 14.97 -3.97
N TYR A 112 -7.32 13.84 -4.47
CA TYR A 112 -8.74 13.67 -4.84
C TYR A 112 -9.43 12.52 -4.10
N ALA A 113 -8.72 11.78 -3.23
CA ALA A 113 -9.30 10.67 -2.48
C ALA A 113 -8.62 10.49 -1.12
N VAL A 114 -9.42 10.23 -0.08
CA VAL A 114 -8.91 9.66 1.17
C VAL A 114 -8.62 8.20 0.90
N GLY A 115 -7.33 7.84 0.87
CA GLY A 115 -6.94 6.46 0.63
C GLY A 115 -7.15 5.57 1.83
N ASP A 116 -7.36 4.29 1.55
CA ASP A 116 -7.46 3.28 2.60
C ASP A 116 -6.12 3.05 3.30
N ASN A 117 -6.20 2.77 4.58
CA ASN A 117 -5.10 2.23 5.35
C ASN A 117 -5.01 0.72 5.06
N PRO A 118 -3.87 0.20 4.57
CA PRO A 118 -3.73 -1.23 4.25
C PRO A 118 -4.10 -2.16 5.39
N LEU A 119 -3.67 -1.81 6.62
CA LEU A 119 -3.99 -2.59 7.81
C LEU A 119 -5.49 -2.55 8.14
N ALA A 120 -6.12 -1.37 8.09
CA ALA A 120 -7.55 -1.22 8.35
C ALA A 120 -8.38 -1.96 7.30
N SER A 121 -8.06 -1.79 6.01
CA SER A 121 -8.73 -2.48 4.91
C SER A 121 -8.59 -4.01 5.02
N PHE A 122 -7.42 -4.50 5.38
CA PHE A 122 -7.18 -5.93 5.62
C PHE A 122 -8.07 -6.47 6.73
N ARG A 123 -8.12 -5.78 7.87
CA ARG A 123 -8.98 -6.14 9.00
C ARG A 123 -10.46 -6.13 8.62
N ASP A 124 -10.93 -5.07 7.95
CA ASP A 124 -12.32 -4.96 7.51
C ASP A 124 -12.72 -6.16 6.62
N LYS A 125 -11.85 -6.58 5.70
CA LYS A 125 -12.08 -7.76 4.85
C LYS A 125 -12.20 -9.05 5.67
N LEU A 126 -11.34 -9.23 6.67
CA LEU A 126 -11.44 -10.39 7.58
C LEU A 126 -12.71 -10.35 8.44
N ASP A 127 -13.10 -9.17 8.94
CA ASP A 127 -14.31 -9.00 9.74
C ASP A 127 -15.57 -9.33 8.91
N VAL A 128 -15.64 -8.90 7.64
CA VAL A 128 -16.73 -9.25 6.74
C VAL A 128 -16.74 -10.75 6.47
N ALA A 129 -15.57 -11.34 6.17
CA ALA A 129 -15.43 -12.79 5.95
C ALA A 129 -15.83 -13.61 7.19
N ALA A 130 -15.58 -13.10 8.40
CA ALA A 130 -15.97 -13.75 9.64
C ALA A 130 -17.48 -13.80 9.81
N ARG A 131 -18.17 -12.68 9.51
CA ARG A 131 -19.63 -12.51 9.71
C ARG A 131 -20.46 -13.16 8.59
N ASP A 132 -19.93 -13.32 7.39
CA ASP A 132 -20.63 -13.97 6.28
C ASP A 132 -20.72 -15.48 6.52
N ALA A 133 -21.92 -15.97 6.79
CA ALA A 133 -22.16 -17.41 7.01
C ALA A 133 -21.90 -18.27 5.77
N GLN A 134 -21.90 -17.71 4.56
CA GLN A 134 -21.59 -18.42 3.33
C GLN A 134 -20.09 -18.58 3.12
N VAL A 135 -19.26 -17.74 3.74
CA VAL A 135 -17.80 -17.86 3.70
C VAL A 135 -17.37 -19.04 4.57
N VAL A 136 -16.76 -20.03 3.95
CA VAL A 136 -16.28 -21.26 4.60
C VAL A 136 -14.76 -21.30 4.77
N ALA A 137 -14.02 -20.49 4.03
CA ALA A 137 -12.55 -20.36 4.10
C ALA A 137 -12.10 -18.98 3.64
N VAL A 138 -10.88 -18.60 4.02
CA VAL A 138 -10.19 -17.41 3.53
C VAL A 138 -8.96 -17.82 2.73
N LEU A 139 -8.77 -17.19 1.58
CA LEU A 139 -7.57 -17.27 0.76
C LEU A 139 -6.84 -15.92 0.83
N LEU A 140 -5.71 -15.87 1.52
CA LEU A 140 -4.83 -14.72 1.52
C LEU A 140 -3.97 -14.75 0.25
N ARG A 141 -4.18 -13.82 -0.67
CA ARG A 141 -3.33 -13.64 -1.85
C ARG A 141 -2.27 -12.59 -1.52
N ILE A 142 -1.01 -13.04 -1.44
CA ILE A 142 0.08 -12.22 -0.90
C ILE A 142 1.06 -11.87 -2.00
N ASN A 143 1.27 -10.57 -2.22
CA ASN A 143 2.25 -10.01 -3.15
C ASN A 143 2.90 -8.76 -2.53
N SER A 144 3.80 -8.97 -1.58
CA SER A 144 4.32 -7.89 -0.74
C SER A 144 5.77 -8.13 -0.32
N PRO A 145 6.62 -7.10 -0.35
CA PRO A 145 7.98 -7.16 0.21
C PRO A 145 8.01 -7.12 1.75
N GLY A 146 6.85 -6.97 2.41
CA GLY A 146 6.74 -6.70 3.83
C GLY A 146 6.37 -5.25 4.11
N GLY A 147 6.77 -4.73 5.28
CA GLY A 147 6.43 -3.38 5.68
C GLY A 147 6.94 -3.00 7.06
N SER A 148 6.23 -2.13 7.77
CA SER A 148 6.63 -1.79 9.14
C SER A 148 6.48 -2.99 10.07
N VAL A 149 7.41 -3.09 11.02
CA VAL A 149 7.42 -4.15 12.04
C VAL A 149 6.05 -4.28 12.68
N THR A 150 5.51 -3.17 13.20
CA THR A 150 4.23 -3.16 13.91
C THR A 150 3.05 -3.51 13.00
N ALA A 151 2.99 -2.96 11.77
CA ALA A 151 1.86 -3.27 10.88
C ALA A 151 1.83 -4.75 10.49
N CYS A 152 2.99 -5.35 10.19
CA CYS A 152 3.10 -6.75 9.86
C CYS A 152 2.71 -7.66 11.04
N ASP A 153 3.15 -7.31 12.25
CA ASP A 153 2.83 -8.06 13.46
C ASP A 153 1.32 -7.99 13.77
N VAL A 154 0.71 -6.80 13.68
CA VAL A 154 -0.74 -6.63 13.85
C VAL A 154 -1.52 -7.40 12.79
N MET A 155 -1.11 -7.36 11.51
CA MET A 155 -1.79 -8.14 10.46
C MET A 155 -1.69 -9.65 10.71
N ALA A 156 -0.55 -10.13 11.17
CA ALA A 156 -0.39 -11.53 11.57
C ALA A 156 -1.32 -11.89 12.75
N GLU A 157 -1.43 -11.01 13.74
CA GLU A 157 -2.36 -11.17 14.87
C GLU A 157 -3.82 -11.21 14.41
N GLU A 158 -4.22 -10.34 13.46
CA GLU A 158 -5.59 -10.33 12.93
C GLU A 158 -5.93 -11.65 12.21
N VAL A 159 -4.99 -12.27 11.49
CA VAL A 159 -5.20 -13.62 10.93
C VAL A 159 -5.39 -14.67 12.04
N ARG A 160 -4.57 -14.62 13.08
CA ARG A 160 -4.65 -15.54 14.21
C ARG A 160 -6.00 -15.42 14.94
N ARG A 161 -6.43 -14.18 15.20
CA ARG A 161 -7.74 -13.91 15.82
C ARG A 161 -8.89 -14.42 14.96
N PHE A 162 -8.87 -14.11 13.66
CA PHE A 162 -9.87 -14.61 12.71
C PHE A 162 -10.02 -16.12 12.78
N LYS A 163 -8.90 -16.86 12.76
CA LYS A 163 -8.93 -18.33 12.87
C LYS A 163 -9.51 -18.81 14.19
N ALA A 164 -9.16 -18.16 15.29
CA ALA A 164 -9.64 -18.54 16.63
C ALA A 164 -11.14 -18.26 16.81
N GLU A 165 -11.62 -17.11 16.31
CA GLU A 165 -12.98 -16.63 16.52
C GLU A 165 -13.96 -17.21 15.46
N ALA A 166 -13.63 -17.10 14.18
CA ALA A 166 -14.48 -17.55 13.08
C ALA A 166 -14.41 -19.07 12.84
N ARG A 167 -13.33 -19.73 13.28
CA ARG A 167 -13.06 -21.16 13.07
C ARG A 167 -13.12 -21.59 11.60
N LYS A 168 -12.75 -20.67 10.70
CA LYS A 168 -12.67 -20.90 9.26
C LYS A 168 -11.21 -21.08 8.87
N PRO A 169 -10.86 -22.07 8.02
CA PRO A 169 -9.49 -22.27 7.58
C PRO A 169 -8.99 -21.11 6.74
N VAL A 170 -7.68 -20.83 6.86
CA VAL A 170 -6.97 -19.81 6.10
C VAL A 170 -5.87 -20.47 5.28
N VAL A 171 -5.85 -20.21 3.98
CA VAL A 171 -4.79 -20.63 3.07
C VAL A 171 -4.08 -19.40 2.54
N ALA A 172 -2.75 -19.40 2.51
CA ALA A 172 -1.96 -18.34 1.88
C ALA A 172 -1.52 -18.78 0.48
N CYS A 173 -1.69 -17.89 -0.50
CA CYS A 173 -1.19 -18.02 -1.86
C CYS A 173 -0.12 -16.94 -2.07
N LEU A 174 1.15 -17.35 -2.10
CA LEU A 174 2.27 -16.43 -2.34
C LEU A 174 2.43 -16.23 -3.85
N MET A 175 2.38 -14.97 -4.29
CA MET A 175 2.52 -14.59 -5.69
C MET A 175 3.99 -14.31 -6.04
N ASP A 176 4.27 -13.20 -6.70
CA ASP A 176 5.64 -12.86 -7.13
C ASP A 176 6.59 -12.67 -5.95
N LEU A 177 6.08 -12.05 -4.87
CA LEU A 177 6.87 -11.68 -3.71
C LEU A 177 6.06 -11.83 -2.41
N ALA A 178 6.62 -12.55 -1.44
CA ALA A 178 6.06 -12.66 -0.09
C ALA A 178 7.20 -12.79 0.92
N THR A 179 7.82 -11.66 1.28
CA THR A 179 9.05 -11.64 2.06
C THR A 179 8.90 -10.94 3.39
N SER A 180 9.74 -11.29 4.35
CA SER A 180 9.87 -10.66 5.65
C SER A 180 8.52 -10.54 6.38
N GLY A 181 8.01 -9.33 6.61
CA GLY A 181 6.71 -9.12 7.27
C GLY A 181 5.52 -9.72 6.53
N ALA A 182 5.54 -9.77 5.20
CA ALA A 182 4.49 -10.43 4.42
C ALA A 182 4.52 -11.95 4.63
N TYR A 183 5.72 -12.55 4.75
CA TYR A 183 5.82 -13.95 5.10
C TYR A 183 5.38 -14.22 6.55
N LEU A 184 5.61 -13.29 7.50
CA LEU A 184 5.06 -13.40 8.86
C LEU A 184 3.53 -13.54 8.81
N VAL A 185 2.84 -12.68 8.05
CA VAL A 185 1.38 -12.78 7.85
C VAL A 185 1.00 -14.13 7.21
N ALA A 186 1.72 -14.56 6.16
CA ALA A 186 1.51 -15.84 5.49
C ALA A 186 1.67 -17.03 6.44
N SER A 187 2.60 -16.95 7.39
CA SER A 187 2.90 -18.02 8.32
C SER A 187 1.78 -18.35 9.30
N GLU A 188 0.80 -17.44 9.46
CA GLU A 188 -0.41 -17.68 10.26
C GLU A 188 -1.43 -18.57 9.56
N ALA A 189 -1.33 -18.75 8.25
CA ALA A 189 -2.22 -19.62 7.49
C ALA A 189 -2.04 -21.11 7.86
N ASP A 190 -3.10 -21.90 7.64
CA ASP A 190 -3.07 -23.34 7.86
C ASP A 190 -2.25 -24.07 6.78
N ARG A 191 -2.18 -23.47 5.58
CA ARG A 191 -1.36 -23.94 4.46
C ARG A 191 -0.84 -22.76 3.63
N ILE A 192 0.35 -22.94 3.11
CA ILE A 192 1.03 -21.97 2.24
C ILE A 192 1.29 -22.63 0.89
N VAL A 193 0.65 -22.11 -0.16
CA VAL A 193 0.91 -22.46 -1.55
C VAL A 193 1.69 -21.32 -2.19
N ALA A 194 2.85 -21.59 -2.75
CA ALA A 194 3.67 -20.55 -3.39
C ALA A 194 3.73 -20.75 -4.90
N HIS A 195 3.63 -19.63 -5.63
CA HIS A 195 3.81 -19.63 -7.08
C HIS A 195 5.23 -20.17 -7.41
N PRO A 196 5.38 -21.06 -8.41
CA PRO A 196 6.67 -21.68 -8.72
C PRO A 196 7.81 -20.71 -9.02
N THR A 197 7.50 -19.52 -9.54
CA THR A 197 8.47 -18.45 -9.83
C THR A 197 8.55 -17.39 -8.73
N GLY A 198 7.80 -17.56 -7.64
CA GLY A 198 7.73 -16.56 -6.55
C GLY A 198 9.00 -16.54 -5.69
N LEU A 199 9.19 -15.42 -5.02
CA LEU A 199 10.25 -15.17 -4.05
C LEU A 199 9.65 -15.04 -2.65
N THR A 200 10.31 -15.66 -1.65
CA THR A 200 9.83 -15.62 -0.26
C THR A 200 10.97 -15.68 0.75
N ALA A 201 10.69 -15.88 2.02
CA ALA A 201 11.61 -15.77 3.14
C ALA A 201 12.08 -14.33 3.39
N GLY A 202 13.37 -13.98 3.30
CA GLY A 202 13.85 -12.64 3.59
C GLY A 202 13.65 -12.24 5.06
N LEU A 203 13.86 -13.17 6.01
CA LEU A 203 13.46 -13.06 7.42
C LEU A 203 14.41 -12.16 8.20
N GLY A 204 14.36 -10.86 7.91
CA GLY A 204 15.24 -9.87 8.48
C GLY A 204 14.56 -8.52 8.75
N VAL A 205 15.37 -7.60 9.31
CA VAL A 205 14.96 -6.24 9.64
C VAL A 205 15.92 -5.26 8.98
N LEU A 206 15.37 -4.23 8.37
CA LEU A 206 16.13 -3.18 7.74
C LEU A 206 15.87 -1.84 8.45
N PHE A 207 16.93 -1.14 8.78
CA PHE A 207 16.92 0.26 9.19
C PHE A 207 17.69 1.08 8.16
N ASN A 208 16.99 1.84 7.33
CA ASN A 208 17.60 2.71 6.35
C ASN A 208 18.09 4.01 7.00
N HIS A 209 19.37 4.31 6.85
CA HIS A 209 19.95 5.58 7.24
C HIS A 209 20.71 6.19 6.06
N TYR A 210 20.36 7.43 5.75
CA TYR A 210 21.04 8.24 4.74
C TYR A 210 21.74 9.39 5.47
N ASN A 211 23.03 9.60 5.20
CA ASN A 211 23.76 10.77 5.72
C ASN A 211 23.76 11.86 4.63
N LEU A 212 23.08 12.96 4.89
CA LEU A 212 22.98 14.11 4.00
C LEU A 212 23.85 15.29 4.42
N GLN A 213 24.70 15.14 5.43
CA GLN A 213 25.51 16.24 6.01
C GLN A 213 26.35 16.94 4.93
N ASP A 214 27.09 16.18 4.13
CA ASP A 214 27.96 16.75 3.08
C ASP A 214 27.16 17.38 1.94
N ALA A 215 26.03 16.79 1.57
CA ALA A 215 25.14 17.36 0.56
C ALA A 215 24.54 18.70 1.02
N MET A 216 24.17 18.80 2.28
CA MET A 216 23.68 20.05 2.89
C MET A 216 24.79 21.11 2.94
N ALA A 217 26.00 20.72 3.30
CA ALA A 217 27.16 21.63 3.34
C ALA A 217 27.47 22.23 1.97
N GLN A 218 27.34 21.45 0.88
CA GLN A 218 27.50 21.95 -0.50
C GLN A 218 26.46 23.04 -0.86
N LEU A 219 25.30 23.02 -0.20
CA LEU A 219 24.24 24.02 -0.37
C LEU A 219 24.32 25.15 0.67
N ASN A 220 25.41 25.20 1.44
CA ASN A 220 25.60 26.13 2.55
C ASN A 220 24.47 26.05 3.61
N VAL A 221 23.94 24.83 3.84
CA VAL A 221 22.92 24.53 4.86
C VAL A 221 23.59 23.75 5.97
N THR A 222 23.46 24.21 7.22
CA THR A 222 23.96 23.54 8.43
C THR A 222 22.78 23.14 9.31
N ALA A 223 22.84 21.95 9.93
CA ALA A 223 21.91 21.53 10.95
C ALA A 223 22.55 21.75 12.33
N ASP A 224 21.89 22.56 13.16
CA ASP A 224 22.32 22.85 14.53
C ASP A 224 21.15 22.64 15.51
N PRO A 225 20.79 21.39 15.83
CA PRO A 225 19.65 21.09 16.68
C PRO A 225 19.95 21.34 18.17
N VAL A 226 19.09 22.08 18.83
CA VAL A 226 19.09 22.16 20.29
C VAL A 226 18.41 20.93 20.87
N LYS A 227 19.11 20.20 21.77
CA LYS A 227 18.67 18.87 22.22
C LYS A 227 18.47 18.82 23.71
N SER A 228 17.40 18.21 24.19
CA SER A 228 17.17 17.91 25.61
C SER A 228 17.98 16.70 26.12
N GLY A 229 18.56 15.92 25.19
CA GLY A 229 19.41 14.78 25.51
C GLY A 229 20.24 14.34 24.31
N PRO A 230 21.37 13.66 24.50
CA PRO A 230 22.35 13.37 23.45
C PRO A 230 21.84 12.39 22.38
N ARG A 231 20.79 11.62 22.67
CA ARG A 231 20.27 10.56 21.80
C ARG A 231 18.89 10.85 21.23
N ILE A 232 18.33 12.05 21.46
CA ILE A 232 16.96 12.36 21.03
C ILE A 232 16.81 12.39 19.51
N ASP A 233 17.88 12.64 18.79
CA ASP A 233 17.95 12.66 17.33
C ASP A 233 18.68 11.44 16.74
N MET A 234 18.75 10.35 17.48
CA MET A 234 19.38 9.10 17.03
C MET A 234 18.84 8.66 15.68
N GLY A 235 19.75 8.49 14.70
CA GLY A 235 19.38 8.14 13.33
C GLY A 235 18.89 9.32 12.49
N THR A 236 19.17 10.56 12.87
CA THR A 236 18.94 11.74 12.00
C THR A 236 19.70 11.61 10.68
N VAL A 237 19.11 12.14 9.59
CA VAL A 237 19.76 12.17 8.28
C VAL A 237 20.79 13.31 8.15
N THR A 238 20.81 14.25 9.08
CA THR A 238 21.66 15.44 9.02
C THR A 238 23.03 15.24 9.67
N ALA A 239 23.30 14.05 10.19
CA ALA A 239 24.59 13.68 10.78
C ALA A 239 24.90 12.19 10.53
N PRO A 240 26.19 11.80 10.48
CA PRO A 240 26.58 10.39 10.43
C PRO A 240 26.19 9.67 11.72
N LEU A 241 26.02 8.36 11.62
CA LEU A 241 25.86 7.51 12.81
C LEU A 241 27.21 7.31 13.50
N ASP A 242 27.32 7.72 14.74
CA ASP A 242 28.42 7.32 15.59
C ASP A 242 28.33 5.83 15.96
N ASP A 243 29.45 5.24 16.35
CA ASP A 243 29.55 3.78 16.61
C ASP A 243 28.60 3.33 17.73
N GLN A 244 28.41 4.15 18.76
CA GLN A 244 27.51 3.82 19.87
C GLN A 244 26.04 3.86 19.41
N THR A 245 25.65 4.85 18.62
CA THR A 245 24.30 4.93 18.02
C THR A 245 24.06 3.76 17.07
N ARG A 246 25.06 3.43 16.24
CA ARG A 246 25.00 2.26 15.36
C ARG A 246 24.78 0.98 16.14
N ALA A 247 25.52 0.76 17.21
CA ALA A 247 25.39 -0.42 18.07
C ALA A 247 23.99 -0.52 18.70
N MET A 248 23.44 0.61 19.18
CA MET A 248 22.08 0.64 19.76
C MET A 248 21.00 0.30 18.71
N ILE A 249 21.11 0.87 17.50
CA ILE A 249 20.18 0.57 16.41
C ILE A 249 20.31 -0.90 15.98
N GLN A 250 21.54 -1.45 15.94
CA GLN A 250 21.76 -2.86 15.63
C GLN A 250 21.09 -3.76 16.66
N GLN A 251 21.22 -3.48 17.96
CA GLN A 251 20.55 -4.24 19.01
C GLN A 251 19.03 -4.25 18.85
N MET A 252 18.42 -3.11 18.47
CA MET A 252 16.99 -3.05 18.19
C MET A 252 16.63 -3.90 16.96
N ALA A 253 17.43 -3.83 15.89
CA ALA A 253 17.20 -4.62 14.68
C ALA A 253 17.30 -6.12 14.97
N ASP A 254 18.28 -6.54 15.77
CA ASP A 254 18.45 -7.92 16.19
C ASP A 254 17.27 -8.41 17.03
N ALA A 255 16.80 -7.62 17.99
CA ALA A 255 15.64 -7.98 18.81
C ALA A 255 14.36 -8.12 17.95
N TYR A 256 14.13 -7.26 16.98
CA TYR A 256 13.01 -7.40 16.05
C TYR A 256 13.18 -8.61 15.13
N ARG A 257 14.39 -8.90 14.63
CA ARG A 257 14.66 -10.12 13.84
C ARG A 257 14.34 -11.37 14.65
N ASP A 258 14.79 -11.42 15.90
CA ASP A 258 14.56 -12.57 16.77
C ASP A 258 13.05 -12.76 17.04
N HIS A 259 12.31 -11.67 17.27
CA HIS A 259 10.84 -11.70 17.39
C HIS A 259 10.16 -12.27 16.13
N LEU A 260 10.58 -11.80 14.94
CA LEU A 260 10.07 -12.30 13.66
C LEU A 260 10.34 -13.81 13.50
N GLN A 261 11.59 -14.23 13.70
CA GLN A 261 12.00 -15.62 13.51
C GLN A 261 11.33 -16.54 14.53
N ASP A 262 11.19 -16.12 15.77
CA ASP A 262 10.47 -16.87 16.81
C ASP A 262 8.97 -17.00 16.50
N GLY A 263 8.36 -15.94 15.97
CA GLY A 263 6.99 -15.99 15.49
C GLY A 263 6.81 -17.09 14.44
N ILE A 264 7.66 -17.08 13.41
CA ILE A 264 7.63 -18.07 12.32
C ILE A 264 7.91 -19.47 12.82
N ARG A 265 8.89 -19.65 13.72
CA ARG A 265 9.23 -20.93 14.31
C ARG A 265 8.04 -21.60 15.00
N ARG A 266 7.27 -20.84 15.76
CA ARG A 266 6.07 -21.36 16.44
C ARG A 266 5.00 -21.87 15.47
N ARG A 267 4.92 -21.30 14.27
CA ARG A 267 3.89 -21.60 13.26
C ARG A 267 4.32 -22.65 12.26
N ARG A 268 5.59 -22.68 11.94
CA ARG A 268 6.22 -23.63 10.99
C ARG A 268 6.93 -24.75 11.74
N SER A 269 6.16 -25.58 12.46
CA SER A 269 6.67 -26.66 13.31
C SER A 269 7.46 -27.74 12.55
N GLY A 270 7.30 -27.83 11.20
CA GLY A 270 8.06 -28.74 10.35
C GLY A 270 9.51 -28.29 10.10
N MET A 271 9.86 -27.03 10.39
CA MET A 271 11.22 -26.53 10.21
C MET A 271 12.18 -27.13 11.24
N THR A 272 13.27 -27.70 10.77
CA THR A 272 14.38 -28.15 11.61
C THR A 272 15.27 -26.98 12.05
N ASP A 273 16.17 -27.21 13.01
CA ASP A 273 17.18 -26.21 13.40
C ASP A 273 18.09 -25.84 12.22
N ARG A 274 18.41 -26.80 11.36
CA ARG A 274 19.18 -26.59 10.13
C ARG A 274 18.44 -25.68 9.16
N ASP A 275 17.13 -25.88 8.98
CA ASP A 275 16.30 -25.02 8.09
C ASP A 275 16.27 -23.59 8.61
N ARG A 276 16.11 -23.41 9.92
CA ARG A 276 16.16 -22.09 10.57
C ARG A 276 17.49 -21.39 10.36
N GLN A 277 18.59 -22.12 10.54
CA GLN A 277 19.92 -21.58 10.36
C GLN A 277 20.20 -21.19 8.90
N ALA A 278 19.64 -21.93 7.94
CA ALA A 278 19.76 -21.64 6.51
C ALA A 278 19.13 -20.31 6.07
N VAL A 279 18.20 -19.77 6.85
CA VAL A 279 17.49 -18.51 6.56
C VAL A 279 17.76 -17.40 7.58
N ALA A 280 18.63 -17.65 8.55
CA ALA A 280 18.91 -16.73 9.66
C ALA A 280 19.60 -15.43 9.21
N ASP A 281 20.26 -15.45 8.07
CA ASP A 281 20.94 -14.29 7.48
C ASP A 281 20.01 -13.33 6.72
N GLY A 282 18.70 -13.63 6.69
CA GLY A 282 17.70 -12.78 6.03
C GLY A 282 17.67 -12.91 4.50
N ARG A 283 18.25 -13.97 3.94
CA ARG A 283 18.23 -14.21 2.49
C ARG A 283 16.83 -14.47 1.96
N VAL A 284 16.57 -13.98 0.75
CA VAL A 284 15.39 -14.33 -0.03
C VAL A 284 15.63 -15.65 -0.77
N LEU A 285 14.60 -16.43 -0.91
CA LEU A 285 14.60 -17.75 -1.52
C LEU A 285 13.61 -17.81 -2.68
N LEU A 286 13.93 -18.63 -3.66
CA LEU A 286 12.94 -19.13 -4.60
C LEU A 286 11.89 -19.98 -3.85
N ALA A 287 10.67 -20.00 -4.32
CA ALA A 287 9.58 -20.78 -3.72
C ALA A 287 9.95 -22.28 -3.59
N SER A 288 10.70 -22.84 -4.54
CA SER A 288 11.18 -24.22 -4.48
C SER A 288 12.15 -24.47 -3.30
N GLN A 289 13.10 -23.55 -3.09
CA GLN A 289 14.03 -23.62 -1.95
C GLN A 289 13.30 -23.45 -0.61
N ALA A 290 12.31 -22.55 -0.57
CA ALA A 290 11.50 -22.32 0.63
C ALA A 290 10.65 -23.56 0.98
N ARG A 291 10.15 -24.31 -0.02
CA ARG A 291 9.47 -25.58 0.19
C ARG A 291 10.42 -26.62 0.80
N ASP A 292 11.63 -26.73 0.27
CA ASP A 292 12.63 -27.70 0.74
C ASP A 292 13.10 -27.41 2.18
N LEU A 293 12.93 -26.14 2.64
CA LEU A 293 13.17 -25.69 4.01
C LEU A 293 11.89 -25.61 4.87
N HIS A 294 10.80 -26.23 4.44
CA HIS A 294 9.52 -26.29 5.15
C HIS A 294 8.85 -24.92 5.43
N LEU A 295 9.28 -23.85 4.75
CA LEU A 295 8.63 -22.55 4.81
C LEU A 295 7.35 -22.50 3.96
N VAL A 296 7.28 -23.32 2.90
CA VAL A 296 6.14 -23.44 1.99
C VAL A 296 5.68 -24.89 1.97
N ASP A 297 4.37 -25.13 1.98
CA ASP A 297 3.82 -26.49 2.00
C ASP A 297 3.75 -27.10 0.61
N ARG A 298 3.47 -26.27 -0.41
CA ARG A 298 3.30 -26.73 -1.80
C ARG A 298 3.64 -25.62 -2.79
N LEU A 299 4.18 -26.02 -3.94
CA LEU A 299 4.23 -25.16 -5.12
C LEU A 299 2.94 -25.30 -5.92
N GLY A 300 2.41 -24.19 -6.41
CA GLY A 300 1.18 -24.18 -7.18
C GLY A 300 0.74 -22.77 -7.56
N TYR A 301 -0.37 -22.70 -8.24
CA TYR A 301 -0.99 -21.47 -8.71
C TYR A 301 -2.18 -21.10 -7.81
N VAL A 302 -2.79 -19.95 -8.05
CA VAL A 302 -3.97 -19.51 -7.28
C VAL A 302 -5.10 -20.53 -7.29
N HIS A 303 -5.26 -21.28 -8.39
CA HIS A 303 -6.27 -22.35 -8.50
C HIS A 303 -5.96 -23.54 -7.57
N ASP A 304 -4.68 -23.86 -7.36
CA ASP A 304 -4.26 -24.89 -6.40
C ASP A 304 -4.49 -24.45 -4.97
N ALA A 305 -4.28 -23.16 -4.67
CA ALA A 305 -4.56 -22.60 -3.37
C ALA A 305 -6.07 -22.56 -3.05
N ILE A 306 -6.92 -22.30 -4.08
CA ILE A 306 -8.38 -22.41 -3.95
C ILE A 306 -8.78 -23.86 -3.68
N ALA A 307 -8.22 -24.84 -4.39
CA ALA A 307 -8.48 -26.25 -4.15
C ALA A 307 -8.05 -26.70 -2.74
N GLU A 308 -6.93 -26.18 -2.24
CA GLU A 308 -6.50 -26.42 -0.85
C GLU A 308 -7.48 -25.79 0.15
N ALA A 309 -8.03 -24.60 -0.12
CA ALA A 309 -9.03 -23.96 0.73
C ALA A 309 -10.35 -24.75 0.72
N GLU A 310 -10.81 -25.22 -0.45
CA GLU A 310 -11.97 -26.12 -0.57
C GLU A 310 -11.76 -27.41 0.23
N HIS A 311 -10.60 -28.03 0.11
CA HIS A 311 -10.23 -29.24 0.85
C HIS A 311 -10.24 -29.00 2.36
N ARG A 312 -9.65 -27.89 2.83
CA ARG A 312 -9.60 -27.54 4.25
C ARG A 312 -10.98 -27.25 4.86
N ALA A 313 -11.86 -26.63 4.07
CA ALA A 313 -13.24 -26.38 4.46
C ALA A 313 -14.17 -27.60 4.28
N ASN A 314 -13.67 -28.71 3.74
CA ASN A 314 -14.43 -29.91 3.38
C ASN A 314 -15.61 -29.60 2.46
N VAL A 315 -15.38 -28.77 1.45
CA VAL A 315 -16.36 -28.40 0.39
C VAL A 315 -15.76 -28.59 -0.98
N ASN A 316 -16.63 -28.62 -2.01
CA ASN A 316 -16.24 -28.67 -3.40
C ASN A 316 -17.06 -27.66 -4.20
N GLY A 317 -16.43 -27.07 -5.24
CA GLY A 317 -17.12 -26.17 -6.13
C GLY A 317 -17.50 -24.82 -5.52
N ALA A 318 -16.76 -24.36 -4.53
CA ALA A 318 -16.99 -23.06 -3.92
C ALA A 318 -16.86 -21.91 -4.91
N GLU A 319 -17.66 -20.88 -4.77
CA GLU A 319 -17.42 -19.61 -5.44
C GLU A 319 -16.30 -18.83 -4.71
N VAL A 320 -15.54 -18.04 -5.45
CA VAL A 320 -14.51 -17.16 -4.85
C VAL A 320 -15.01 -15.73 -4.94
N VAL A 321 -15.07 -15.08 -3.79
CA VAL A 321 -15.50 -13.68 -3.65
C VAL A 321 -14.33 -12.80 -3.24
N LEU A 322 -14.16 -11.66 -3.91
CA LEU A 322 -13.21 -10.63 -3.57
C LEU A 322 -13.93 -9.52 -2.81
N PHE A 323 -13.48 -9.22 -1.59
CA PHE A 323 -13.98 -8.09 -0.83
C PHE A 323 -13.20 -6.83 -1.19
N HIS A 324 -13.92 -5.76 -1.53
CA HIS A 324 -13.32 -4.48 -1.93
C HIS A 324 -14.27 -3.32 -1.61
N ARG A 325 -13.75 -2.08 -1.59
CA ARG A 325 -14.60 -0.90 -1.48
C ARG A 325 -15.42 -0.69 -2.75
N ALA A 326 -16.62 -0.15 -2.61
CA ALA A 326 -17.46 0.20 -3.75
C ALA A 326 -16.70 1.16 -4.70
N GLY A 327 -16.76 0.87 -6.01
CA GLY A 327 -16.05 1.66 -7.03
C GLY A 327 -14.68 1.12 -7.45
N TYR A 328 -14.11 0.14 -6.76
CA TYR A 328 -12.89 -0.52 -7.23
C TYR A 328 -13.22 -1.65 -8.22
N PRO A 329 -12.49 -1.78 -9.34
CA PRO A 329 -12.72 -2.85 -10.29
C PRO A 329 -12.24 -4.20 -9.71
N ALA A 330 -13.13 -5.18 -9.65
CA ALA A 330 -12.85 -6.53 -9.17
C ALA A 330 -13.43 -7.54 -10.15
N HIS A 331 -12.70 -7.87 -11.22
CA HIS A 331 -13.25 -8.65 -12.34
C HIS A 331 -12.65 -10.05 -12.48
N SER A 332 -11.60 -10.38 -11.74
CA SER A 332 -10.93 -11.67 -11.86
C SER A 332 -10.20 -12.07 -10.59
N LEU A 333 -9.73 -13.33 -10.55
CA LEU A 333 -8.85 -13.84 -9.49
C LEU A 333 -7.51 -13.08 -9.36
N TYR A 334 -7.17 -12.28 -10.36
CA TYR A 334 -5.92 -11.50 -10.41
C TYR A 334 -6.16 -9.99 -10.27
N ALA A 335 -7.42 -9.57 -10.13
CA ALA A 335 -7.72 -8.17 -9.87
C ALA A 335 -7.19 -7.78 -8.48
N ILE A 336 -6.39 -6.74 -8.45
CA ILE A 336 -5.88 -6.13 -7.21
C ILE A 336 -6.83 -5.00 -6.86
N THR A 337 -7.23 -4.92 -5.59
CA THR A 337 -7.98 -3.76 -5.11
C THR A 337 -6.98 -2.63 -4.90
N PRO A 338 -6.99 -1.56 -5.73
CA PRO A 338 -5.98 -0.53 -5.65
C PRO A 338 -6.05 0.22 -4.32
N SER A 339 -4.92 0.35 -3.66
CA SER A 339 -4.76 1.47 -2.73
C SER A 339 -4.53 2.71 -3.58
N PRO A 340 -5.23 3.83 -3.35
CA PRO A 340 -5.00 5.05 -4.10
C PRO A 340 -3.55 5.49 -3.94
N ALA A 341 -2.96 5.94 -5.05
CA ALA A 341 -1.59 6.41 -5.09
C ALA A 341 -1.37 7.60 -4.15
N PRO A 342 -0.29 7.65 -3.39
CA PRO A 342 -0.01 8.76 -2.50
C PRO A 342 0.25 10.06 -3.29
N LEU A 343 -0.14 11.18 -2.70
CA LEU A 343 0.01 12.55 -3.25
C LEU A 343 1.44 12.93 -3.65
N SER A 344 2.44 12.26 -3.09
CA SER A 344 3.84 12.45 -3.44
C SER A 344 4.16 12.17 -4.91
N GLU A 345 3.24 11.54 -5.66
CA GLU A 345 3.39 11.34 -7.11
C GLU A 345 3.17 12.62 -7.93
N ALA A 346 2.50 13.63 -7.38
CA ALA A 346 2.30 14.90 -8.06
C ALA A 346 3.50 15.86 -7.95
N ILE A 347 4.44 15.59 -7.06
CA ILE A 347 5.65 16.42 -6.87
C ILE A 347 6.88 15.55 -7.18
N PRO A 348 7.60 15.83 -8.28
CA PRO A 348 8.73 15.01 -8.74
C PRO A 348 9.96 15.05 -7.81
N PHE A 349 9.92 15.76 -6.70
CA PHE A 349 11.01 15.91 -5.75
C PHE A 349 10.69 15.27 -4.40
N SER A 350 10.74 13.95 -4.32
CA SER A 350 10.90 13.30 -3.03
C SER A 350 12.37 12.90 -2.87
N TYR A 351 13.05 13.57 -1.96
CA TYR A 351 14.41 13.16 -1.60
C TYR A 351 14.32 11.89 -0.74
N PRO A 352 15.03 10.82 -1.11
CA PRO A 352 15.12 9.63 -0.28
C PRO A 352 15.62 10.03 1.11
N GLY A 353 14.88 9.67 2.16
CA GLY A 353 15.26 9.93 3.54
C GLY A 353 14.74 11.24 4.16
N LEU A 354 14.23 12.21 3.40
CA LEU A 354 13.65 13.44 3.97
C LEU A 354 12.19 13.27 4.44
N ASP A 355 11.48 12.28 3.94
CA ASP A 355 10.09 11.99 4.34
C ASP A 355 10.01 10.88 5.40
N ARG A 356 10.91 10.92 6.37
CA ARG A 356 10.92 9.96 7.48
C ARG A 356 9.68 10.01 8.36
N SER A 357 8.96 11.13 8.36
CA SER A 357 7.73 11.28 9.13
C SER A 357 6.62 10.32 8.71
N ARG A 358 6.73 9.73 7.50
CA ARG A 358 5.72 8.84 6.92
C ARG A 358 6.11 7.36 6.93
N LEU A 359 7.37 7.03 7.18
CA LEU A 359 7.84 5.65 7.24
C LEU A 359 8.33 5.32 8.64
N PRO A 360 7.92 4.15 9.17
CA PRO A 360 8.47 3.64 10.41
C PRO A 360 9.99 3.44 10.28
N THR A 361 10.68 3.62 11.39
CA THR A 361 12.14 3.54 11.45
C THR A 361 12.67 2.13 11.17
N PHE A 362 11.97 1.09 11.67
CA PHE A 362 12.32 -0.31 11.45
C PHE A 362 11.29 -0.97 10.56
N LEU A 363 11.78 -1.73 9.57
CA LEU A 363 10.97 -2.39 8.56
C LEU A 363 11.28 -3.89 8.52
N TYR A 364 10.25 -4.71 8.53
CA TYR A 364 10.27 -6.08 8.09
C TYR A 364 10.12 -6.08 6.56
N LEU A 365 11.18 -5.71 5.88
CA LEU A 365 11.13 -5.45 4.45
C LEU A 365 12.35 -6.05 3.76
N TRP A 366 12.12 -6.75 2.66
CA TRP A 366 13.16 -7.06 1.69
C TRP A 366 13.06 -6.08 0.52
N GLN A 367 14.13 -5.35 0.28
CA GLN A 367 14.20 -4.37 -0.79
C GLN A 367 15.62 -4.31 -1.33
N PRO A 368 15.86 -4.77 -2.57
CA PRO A 368 17.18 -4.71 -3.20
C PRO A 368 17.57 -3.28 -3.59
N ASP A 369 16.58 -2.41 -3.82
CA ASP A 369 16.80 -0.98 -4.06
C ASP A 369 16.40 -0.19 -2.81
N PRO A 370 17.30 0.64 -2.24
CA PRO A 370 16.99 1.49 -1.10
C PRO A 370 15.97 2.60 -1.42
N THR A 371 15.73 2.87 -2.69
CA THR A 371 14.65 3.78 -3.10
C THR A 371 13.34 2.99 -3.09
N ILE A 372 12.36 3.47 -2.31
CA ILE A 372 11.03 2.88 -2.32
C ILE A 372 10.46 3.04 -3.72
N VAL A 373 10.35 1.93 -4.44
CA VAL A 373 9.73 1.92 -5.76
C VAL A 373 8.27 2.32 -5.60
N ARG A 374 7.90 3.41 -6.23
CA ARG A 374 6.52 3.89 -6.25
C ARG A 374 5.69 2.95 -7.11
N PRO A 375 4.60 2.36 -6.61
CA PRO A 375 3.63 1.73 -7.49
C PRO A 375 3.02 2.83 -8.37
N GLY A 376 3.26 2.81 -9.68
CA GLY A 376 2.54 3.69 -10.59
C GLY A 376 3.37 4.68 -11.42
N ALA A 377 4.69 4.73 -11.29
CA ALA A 377 5.51 5.52 -12.21
C ALA A 377 5.68 4.79 -13.56
N ARG A 378 4.69 4.87 -14.44
CA ARG A 378 4.78 4.68 -15.89
C ARG A 378 3.91 5.68 -16.61
#